data_0279d409090b559839dc0a2b44de6b1d
#
_entry.id   0279d409090b559839dc0a2b44de6b1d
#
_cell.length_a   1.000
_cell.length_b   1.000
_cell.length_c   1.000
_cell.angle_alpha   90.00
_cell.angle_beta   90.00
_cell.angle_gamma   90.00
#
_symmetry.space_group_name_H-M   'P 1'
#
loop_
_entity.id
_entity.type
_entity.pdbx_description
1 polymer ?
#
loop_
_entity_poly.entity_id
_entity_poly.type
_entity_poly.pdbx_seq_one_letter_code
_entity_poly.pdbx_strand_id
1 'polypeptide(L)'
;ELKNRLEAKLGEIGRDVWALTFHGTCVRILRRCADRLGFPNSFTIYDQADSLSVMKRILRDMNMDDKVFPPKAMLAAAGRYKGSLVSPEEAVAAEERSGDIRRIRTAKIYAAYAKHLQDAGAMDFDDLIYYTVRLLQDEPDVLAYYQKKFRYVLIDEYQDTNHLQYLFAALMASGSRNICVVGDDDQSIYKFRGATIENILSFEKQYPDARVIRLEQNYRSTGNILAAANAVIAN
;
A
#
# COMPACT_ATOMS: atom_id res chain seq x y z
N GLU A 1 14.86 16.03 -1.60
CA GLU A 1 14.37 17.43 -1.62
C GLU A 1 13.50 17.73 -0.39
N LEU A 2 12.40 16.99 -0.10
CA LEU A 2 11.49 17.24 1.02
C LEU A 2 12.20 17.28 2.38
N LYS A 3 13.10 16.34 2.66
CA LYS A 3 13.90 16.35 3.91
C LYS A 3 14.73 17.61 4.05
N ASN A 4 15.43 18.03 3.00
CA ASN A 4 16.26 19.24 3.03
C ASN A 4 15.41 20.49 3.31
N ARG A 5 14.20 20.56 2.76
CA ARG A 5 13.24 21.63 3.04
C ARG A 5 12.76 21.63 4.49
N LEU A 6 12.50 20.44 5.04
CA LEU A 6 12.12 20.29 6.45
C LEU A 6 13.26 20.71 7.38
N GLU A 7 14.49 20.27 7.13
CA GLU A 7 15.65 20.68 7.91
C GLU A 7 15.89 22.19 7.83
N ALA A 8 15.75 22.77 6.63
CA ALA A 8 15.91 24.23 6.45
C ALA A 8 14.86 25.05 7.21
N LYS A 9 13.61 24.52 7.34
CA LYS A 9 12.52 25.23 8.01
C LYS A 9 12.42 24.95 9.52
N LEU A 10 12.72 23.71 9.94
CA LEU A 10 12.52 23.23 11.30
C LEU A 10 13.82 22.99 12.07
N GLY A 11 14.97 23.18 11.44
CA GLY A 11 16.27 22.90 12.05
C GLY A 11 16.43 21.41 12.36
N GLU A 12 17.05 21.10 13.51
CA GLU A 12 17.34 19.71 13.92
C GLU A 12 16.09 18.85 14.07
N ILE A 13 14.96 19.42 14.49
CA ILE A 13 13.68 18.71 14.62
C ILE A 13 13.22 18.16 13.27
N GLY A 14 13.55 18.82 12.17
CA GLY A 14 13.23 18.38 10.81
C GLY A 14 13.84 17.02 10.45
N ARG A 15 14.94 16.62 11.10
CA ARG A 15 15.60 15.33 10.88
C ARG A 15 14.81 14.14 11.45
N ASP A 16 14.03 14.38 12.49
CA ASP A 16 13.21 13.35 13.14
C ASP A 16 11.89 13.08 12.41
N VAL A 17 11.50 13.96 11.49
CA VAL A 17 10.31 13.79 10.68
C VAL A 17 10.51 12.64 9.69
N TRP A 18 9.58 11.69 9.69
CA TRP A 18 9.58 10.60 8.72
C TRP A 18 8.93 11.05 7.39
N ALA A 19 9.70 11.79 6.61
CA ALA A 19 9.32 12.18 5.25
C ALA A 19 9.73 11.06 4.27
N LEU A 20 8.83 10.09 4.06
CA LEU A 20 9.06 8.86 3.33
C LEU A 20 7.85 8.51 2.46
N THR A 21 8.03 7.65 1.46
CA THR A 21 6.92 6.99 0.79
C THR A 21 6.24 5.99 1.72
N PHE A 22 5.02 5.53 1.38
CA PHE A 22 4.35 4.46 2.12
C PHE A 22 5.26 3.23 2.28
N HIS A 23 5.82 2.73 1.19
CA HIS A 23 6.73 1.57 1.22
C HIS A 23 7.97 1.83 2.10
N GLY A 24 8.58 3.01 1.99
CA GLY A 24 9.74 3.36 2.82
C GLY A 24 9.42 3.39 4.32
N THR A 25 8.21 3.86 4.67
CA THR A 25 7.72 3.83 6.05
C THR A 25 7.48 2.39 6.51
N CYS A 26 6.82 1.58 5.68
CA CYS A 26 6.56 0.17 5.97
C CYS A 26 7.85 -0.63 6.18
N VAL A 27 8.84 -0.48 5.28
CA VAL A 27 10.16 -1.11 5.44
C VAL A 27 10.77 -0.74 6.78
N ARG A 28 10.73 0.54 7.16
CA ARG A 28 11.33 1.00 8.43
C ARG A 28 10.62 0.43 9.67
N ILE A 29 9.31 0.21 9.59
CA ILE A 29 8.54 -0.47 10.65
C ILE A 29 8.89 -1.95 10.68
N LEU A 30 8.81 -2.64 9.54
CA LEU A 30 9.07 -4.08 9.43
C LEU A 30 10.50 -4.46 9.82
N ARG A 31 11.52 -3.63 9.49
CA ARG A 31 12.90 -3.85 9.95
C ARG A 31 13.06 -3.90 11.47
N ARG A 32 12.06 -3.49 12.23
CA ARG A 32 12.06 -3.51 13.70
C ARG A 32 11.17 -4.59 14.30
N CYS A 33 10.17 -5.05 13.55
CA CYS A 33 9.09 -5.88 14.09
C CYS A 33 8.67 -7.04 13.19
N ALA A 34 9.42 -7.36 12.11
CA ALA A 34 9.06 -8.44 11.20
C ALA A 34 9.11 -9.82 11.87
N ASP A 35 9.90 -9.96 12.95
CA ASP A 35 9.97 -11.16 13.77
C ASP A 35 8.61 -11.54 14.38
N ARG A 36 7.75 -10.55 14.68
CA ARG A 36 6.36 -10.79 15.12
C ARG A 36 5.48 -11.48 14.06
N LEU A 37 5.86 -11.37 12.78
CA LEU A 37 5.17 -11.98 11.64
C LEU A 37 5.86 -13.27 11.15
N GLY A 38 6.90 -13.73 11.85
CA GLY A 38 7.67 -14.92 11.46
C GLY A 38 8.70 -14.67 10.35
N PHE A 39 9.06 -13.40 10.09
CA PHE A 39 10.15 -13.04 9.18
C PHE A 39 11.38 -12.56 9.94
N PRO A 40 12.59 -12.78 9.42
CA PRO A 40 13.77 -12.13 10.00
C PRO A 40 13.71 -10.62 9.80
N ASN A 41 14.15 -9.83 10.78
CA ASN A 41 14.21 -8.37 10.64
C ASN A 41 15.16 -7.92 9.51
N SER A 42 16.06 -8.81 9.08
CA SER A 42 16.95 -8.63 7.93
C SER A 42 16.36 -9.14 6.59
N PHE A 43 15.04 -9.34 6.51
CA PHE A 43 14.39 -9.89 5.31
C PHE A 43 14.87 -9.24 4.01
N THR A 44 14.88 -10.01 2.93
CA THR A 44 15.23 -9.52 1.58
C THR A 44 13.99 -8.93 0.92
N ILE A 45 14.16 -7.83 0.18
CA ILE A 45 13.08 -7.26 -0.64
C ILE A 45 13.29 -7.74 -2.06
N TYR A 46 12.33 -8.52 -2.58
CA TYR A 46 12.33 -8.98 -3.95
C TYR A 46 11.77 -7.92 -4.89
N ASP A 47 12.47 -7.69 -5.97
CA ASP A 47 11.97 -6.85 -7.05
C ASP A 47 11.01 -7.63 -7.97
N GLN A 48 10.56 -6.96 -9.05
CA GLN A 48 9.63 -7.58 -10.00
C GLN A 48 10.27 -8.76 -10.75
N ALA A 49 11.58 -8.72 -11.01
CA ALA A 49 12.30 -9.80 -11.72
C ALA A 49 12.47 -11.02 -10.81
N ASP A 50 12.84 -10.80 -9.55
CA ASP A 50 12.93 -11.83 -8.52
C ASP A 50 11.58 -12.52 -8.32
N SER A 51 10.53 -11.75 -8.10
CA SER A 51 9.17 -12.22 -7.91
C SER A 51 8.68 -13.05 -9.11
N LEU A 52 8.96 -12.59 -10.33
CA LEU A 52 8.61 -13.32 -11.55
C LEU A 52 9.38 -14.64 -11.69
N SER A 53 10.65 -14.66 -11.32
CA SER A 53 11.48 -15.86 -11.32
C SER A 53 10.94 -16.92 -10.35
N VAL A 54 10.60 -16.49 -9.14
CA VAL A 54 9.99 -17.35 -8.12
C VAL A 54 8.65 -17.90 -8.60
N MET A 55 7.78 -17.05 -9.15
CA MET A 55 6.46 -17.48 -9.64
C MET A 55 6.58 -18.54 -10.76
N LYS A 56 7.50 -18.34 -11.70
CA LYS A 56 7.78 -19.34 -12.75
C LYS A 56 8.22 -20.69 -12.18
N ARG A 57 9.04 -20.69 -11.12
CA ARG A 57 9.48 -21.93 -10.45
C ARG A 57 8.29 -22.60 -9.78
N ILE A 58 7.49 -21.88 -9.02
CA ILE A 58 6.30 -22.42 -8.34
C ILE A 58 5.33 -23.06 -9.33
N LEU A 59 5.05 -22.41 -10.46
CA LEU A 59 4.16 -22.96 -11.48
C LEU A 59 4.70 -24.29 -12.05
N ARG A 60 5.99 -24.39 -12.28
CA ARG A 60 6.64 -25.66 -12.71
C ARG A 60 6.53 -26.75 -11.63
N ASP A 61 6.84 -26.42 -10.39
CA ASP A 61 6.80 -27.36 -9.25
C ASP A 61 5.36 -27.88 -8.99
N MET A 62 4.37 -27.06 -9.26
CA MET A 62 2.96 -27.40 -9.17
C MET A 62 2.39 -28.06 -10.44
N ASN A 63 3.22 -28.32 -11.48
CA ASN A 63 2.81 -28.81 -12.79
C ASN A 63 1.68 -27.99 -13.42
N MET A 64 1.74 -26.66 -13.29
CA MET A 64 0.78 -25.74 -13.90
C MET A 64 1.25 -25.29 -15.28
N ASP A 65 0.33 -25.35 -16.25
CA ASP A 65 0.58 -24.84 -17.60
C ASP A 65 0.66 -23.29 -17.57
N ASP A 66 1.78 -22.73 -17.98
CA ASP A 66 2.04 -21.28 -18.00
C ASP A 66 1.19 -20.52 -19.05
N LYS A 67 0.61 -21.22 -20.02
CA LYS A 67 -0.39 -20.67 -20.96
C LYS A 67 -1.74 -20.47 -20.28
N VAL A 68 -2.11 -21.36 -19.35
CA VAL A 68 -3.37 -21.28 -18.59
C VAL A 68 -3.20 -20.36 -17.37
N PHE A 69 -2.04 -20.42 -16.71
CA PHE A 69 -1.68 -19.63 -15.53
C PHE A 69 -0.42 -18.79 -15.82
N PRO A 70 -0.52 -17.72 -16.63
CA PRO A 70 0.65 -16.90 -16.96
C PRO A 70 1.31 -16.32 -15.69
N PRO A 71 2.63 -16.43 -15.52
CA PRO A 71 3.31 -16.00 -14.29
C PRO A 71 3.02 -14.56 -13.86
N LYS A 72 2.99 -13.63 -14.83
CA LYS A 72 2.62 -12.22 -14.57
C LYS A 72 1.18 -12.06 -14.07
N ALA A 73 0.25 -12.85 -14.61
CA ALA A 73 -1.14 -12.82 -14.19
C ALA A 73 -1.31 -13.41 -12.78
N MET A 74 -0.51 -14.41 -12.43
CA MET A 74 -0.51 -15.00 -11.08
C MET A 74 0.08 -14.05 -10.04
N LEU A 75 1.15 -13.32 -10.37
CA LEU A 75 1.66 -12.25 -9.51
C LEU A 75 0.61 -11.14 -9.31
N ALA A 76 -0.05 -10.72 -10.38
CA ALA A 76 -1.12 -9.74 -10.27
C ALA A 76 -2.32 -10.24 -9.44
N ALA A 77 -2.62 -11.55 -9.50
CA ALA A 77 -3.65 -12.15 -8.65
C ALA A 77 -3.22 -12.16 -7.17
N ALA A 78 -1.98 -12.53 -6.87
CA ALA A 78 -1.42 -12.45 -5.51
C ALA A 78 -1.48 -11.01 -4.98
N GLY A 79 -1.08 -10.02 -5.78
CA GLY A 79 -1.18 -8.60 -5.42
C GLY A 79 -2.62 -8.15 -5.14
N ARG A 80 -3.62 -8.66 -5.87
CA ARG A 80 -5.03 -8.37 -5.58
C ARG A 80 -5.49 -8.95 -4.24
N TYR A 81 -5.14 -10.20 -3.91
CA TYR A 81 -5.46 -10.78 -2.61
C TYR A 81 -4.80 -9.96 -1.49
N LYS A 82 -3.50 -9.66 -1.60
CA LYS A 82 -2.79 -8.81 -0.64
C LYS A 82 -3.45 -7.43 -0.53
N GLY A 83 -3.74 -6.78 -1.68
CA GLY A 83 -4.40 -5.47 -1.73
C GLY A 83 -5.79 -5.41 -1.08
N SER A 84 -6.47 -6.55 -1.01
CA SER A 84 -7.74 -6.72 -0.30
C SER A 84 -7.57 -7.24 1.13
N LEU A 85 -6.34 -7.29 1.65
CA LEU A 85 -5.99 -7.81 2.98
C LEU A 85 -6.40 -9.27 3.21
N VAL A 86 -6.47 -10.07 2.13
CA VAL A 86 -6.84 -11.49 2.18
C VAL A 86 -5.59 -12.35 2.32
N SER A 87 -5.52 -13.15 3.39
CA SER A 87 -4.42 -14.08 3.61
C SER A 87 -4.43 -15.24 2.60
N PRO A 88 -3.31 -15.94 2.41
CA PRO A 88 -3.26 -17.13 1.58
C PRO A 88 -4.28 -18.20 1.97
N GLU A 89 -4.48 -18.44 3.26
CA GLU A 89 -5.42 -19.42 3.81
C GLU A 89 -6.86 -18.98 3.56
N GLU A 90 -7.17 -17.72 3.80
CA GLU A 90 -8.49 -17.12 3.54
C GLU A 90 -8.83 -17.20 2.05
N ALA A 91 -7.85 -16.90 1.17
CA ALA A 91 -8.04 -16.99 -0.28
C ALA A 91 -8.39 -18.42 -0.71
N VAL A 92 -7.62 -19.43 -0.24
CA VAL A 92 -7.89 -20.83 -0.56
C VAL A 92 -9.27 -21.25 -0.06
N ALA A 93 -9.58 -20.96 1.20
CA ALA A 93 -10.88 -21.33 1.80
C ALA A 93 -12.07 -20.65 1.09
N ALA A 94 -11.92 -19.39 0.69
CA ALA A 94 -12.98 -18.66 -0.04
C ALA A 94 -13.21 -19.26 -1.44
N GLU A 95 -12.15 -19.57 -2.17
CA GLU A 95 -12.26 -20.08 -3.53
C GLU A 95 -12.70 -21.56 -3.55
N GLU A 96 -12.33 -22.36 -2.56
CA GLU A 96 -12.85 -23.73 -2.44
C GLU A 96 -14.38 -23.75 -2.23
N ARG A 97 -14.91 -22.76 -1.48
CA ARG A 97 -16.39 -22.61 -1.36
C ARG A 97 -17.05 -22.17 -2.67
N SER A 98 -16.34 -21.46 -3.54
CA SER A 98 -16.88 -21.05 -4.84
C SER A 98 -17.05 -22.19 -5.83
N GLY A 99 -16.28 -23.28 -5.68
CA GLY A 99 -16.25 -24.42 -6.58
C GLY A 99 -15.59 -24.18 -7.93
N ASP A 100 -15.09 -22.96 -8.20
CA ASP A 100 -14.38 -22.61 -9.45
C ASP A 100 -12.96 -23.15 -9.42
N ILE A 101 -12.70 -24.21 -10.19
CA ILE A 101 -11.39 -24.89 -10.23
C ILE A 101 -10.25 -23.93 -10.60
N ARG A 102 -10.48 -22.98 -11.51
CA ARG A 102 -9.44 -22.03 -11.92
C ARG A 102 -9.10 -21.06 -10.78
N ARG A 103 -10.11 -20.55 -10.09
CA ARG A 103 -9.94 -19.67 -8.93
C ARG A 103 -9.29 -20.40 -7.77
N ILE A 104 -9.69 -21.62 -7.47
CA ILE A 104 -9.05 -22.48 -6.46
C ILE A 104 -7.57 -22.66 -6.75
N ARG A 105 -7.22 -23.00 -8.00
CA ARG A 105 -5.81 -23.15 -8.39
C ARG A 105 -5.04 -21.84 -8.26
N THR A 106 -5.64 -20.71 -8.64
CA THR A 106 -5.03 -19.38 -8.49
C THR A 106 -4.75 -19.07 -7.02
N ALA A 107 -5.68 -19.33 -6.11
CA ALA A 107 -5.46 -19.16 -4.67
C ALA A 107 -4.36 -20.08 -4.11
N LYS A 108 -4.32 -21.35 -4.55
CA LYS A 108 -3.25 -22.28 -4.19
C LYS A 108 -1.87 -21.86 -4.70
N ILE A 109 -1.80 -21.26 -5.89
CA ILE A 109 -0.56 -20.65 -6.42
C ILE A 109 -0.13 -19.46 -5.56
N TYR A 110 -1.08 -18.60 -5.14
CA TYR A 110 -0.81 -17.50 -4.21
C TYR A 110 -0.26 -18.01 -2.87
N ALA A 111 -0.89 -19.06 -2.31
CA ALA A 111 -0.43 -19.66 -1.05
C ALA A 111 0.99 -20.24 -1.17
N ALA A 112 1.29 -20.94 -2.26
CA ALA A 112 2.62 -21.45 -2.53
C ALA A 112 3.66 -20.33 -2.70
N TYR A 113 3.28 -19.22 -3.34
CA TYR A 113 4.13 -18.04 -3.50
C TYR A 113 4.43 -17.36 -2.16
N ALA A 114 3.41 -17.10 -1.34
CA ALA A 114 3.56 -16.49 -0.04
C ALA A 114 4.44 -17.35 0.90
N LYS A 115 4.18 -18.68 0.92
CA LYS A 115 5.01 -19.62 1.67
C LYS A 115 6.47 -19.61 1.22
N HIS A 116 6.72 -19.58 -0.10
CA HIS A 116 8.09 -19.52 -0.62
C HIS A 116 8.82 -18.25 -0.17
N LEU A 117 8.15 -17.08 -0.20
CA LEU A 117 8.73 -15.83 0.29
C LEU A 117 9.04 -15.91 1.78
N GLN A 118 8.13 -16.45 2.58
CA GLN A 118 8.34 -16.63 4.01
C GLN A 118 9.51 -17.57 4.32
N ASP A 119 9.57 -18.71 3.66
CA ASP A 119 10.67 -19.70 3.83
C ASP A 119 12.04 -19.12 3.41
N ALA A 120 12.05 -18.21 2.42
CA ALA A 120 13.24 -17.47 1.99
C ALA A 120 13.58 -16.25 2.86
N GLY A 121 12.77 -15.91 3.86
CA GLY A 121 12.92 -14.67 4.62
C GLY A 121 12.86 -13.44 3.73
N ALA A 122 11.95 -13.43 2.75
CA ALA A 122 11.83 -12.38 1.75
C ALA A 122 10.41 -11.81 1.70
N MET A 123 10.28 -10.57 1.23
CA MET A 123 9.02 -9.89 0.98
C MET A 123 9.08 -9.23 -0.40
N ASP A 124 7.98 -9.24 -1.16
CA ASP A 124 7.84 -8.42 -2.35
C ASP A 124 7.29 -7.01 -2.01
N PHE A 125 7.11 -6.16 -3.02
CA PHE A 125 6.63 -4.79 -2.78
C PHE A 125 5.22 -4.74 -2.18
N ASP A 126 4.32 -5.63 -2.60
CA ASP A 126 2.96 -5.69 -2.07
C ASP A 126 2.96 -6.17 -0.61
N ASP A 127 3.87 -7.09 -0.26
CA ASP A 127 4.06 -7.59 1.10
C ASP A 127 4.42 -6.47 2.09
N LEU A 128 5.19 -5.48 1.66
CA LEU A 128 5.64 -4.42 2.56
C LEU A 128 4.48 -3.67 3.21
N ILE A 129 3.45 -3.33 2.43
CA ILE A 129 2.27 -2.65 2.99
C ILE A 129 1.33 -3.67 3.64
N TYR A 130 1.10 -4.81 2.99
CA TYR A 130 0.25 -5.88 3.50
C TYR A 130 0.66 -6.32 4.92
N TYR A 131 1.91 -6.72 5.10
CA TYR A 131 2.40 -7.16 6.40
C TYR A 131 2.50 -6.03 7.43
N THR A 132 2.73 -4.78 7.01
CA THR A 132 2.69 -3.66 7.94
C THR A 132 1.27 -3.43 8.47
N VAL A 133 0.25 -3.49 7.61
CA VAL A 133 -1.15 -3.35 8.05
C VAL A 133 -1.53 -4.50 8.98
N ARG A 134 -1.19 -5.75 8.62
CA ARG A 134 -1.41 -6.92 9.49
C ARG A 134 -0.74 -6.76 10.84
N LEU A 135 0.55 -6.40 10.86
CA LEU A 135 1.31 -6.15 12.08
C LEU A 135 0.61 -5.13 12.99
N LEU A 136 0.15 -4.01 12.42
CA LEU A 136 -0.51 -2.96 13.19
C LEU A 136 -1.91 -3.37 13.70
N GLN A 137 -2.59 -4.29 13.00
CA GLN A 137 -3.89 -4.83 13.45
C GLN A 137 -3.73 -5.93 14.50
N ASP A 138 -2.75 -6.80 14.34
CA ASP A 138 -2.60 -8.00 15.15
C ASP A 138 -1.74 -7.75 16.41
N GLU A 139 -0.89 -6.68 16.43
CA GLU A 139 0.03 -6.34 17.52
C GLU A 139 -0.29 -4.94 18.11
N PRO A 140 -1.21 -4.84 19.08
CA PRO A 140 -1.66 -3.56 19.64
C PRO A 140 -0.55 -2.73 20.29
N ASP A 141 0.48 -3.37 20.85
CA ASP A 141 1.64 -2.71 21.46
C ASP A 141 2.50 -1.99 20.40
N VAL A 142 2.66 -2.62 19.23
CA VAL A 142 3.35 -2.02 18.08
C VAL A 142 2.57 -0.82 17.55
N LEU A 143 1.25 -0.98 17.38
CA LEU A 143 0.37 0.11 16.96
C LEU A 143 0.45 1.28 17.93
N ALA A 144 0.28 1.04 19.23
CA ALA A 144 0.33 2.08 20.27
C ALA A 144 1.68 2.82 20.30
N TYR A 145 2.79 2.08 20.10
CA TYR A 145 4.12 2.69 20.01
C TYR A 145 4.18 3.72 18.87
N TYR A 146 3.73 3.34 17.66
CA TYR A 146 3.80 4.23 16.51
C TYR A 146 2.79 5.37 16.57
N GLN A 147 1.60 5.17 17.12
CA GLN A 147 0.61 6.23 17.37
C GLN A 147 1.14 7.26 18.39
N LYS A 148 1.82 6.82 19.43
CA LYS A 148 2.48 7.74 20.39
C LYS A 148 3.64 8.49 19.75
N LYS A 149 4.39 7.83 18.87
CA LYS A 149 5.52 8.43 18.15
C LYS A 149 5.08 9.46 17.12
N PHE A 150 4.05 9.15 16.34
CA PHE A 150 3.55 9.99 15.25
C PHE A 150 2.22 10.64 15.63
N ARG A 151 2.33 11.81 16.26
CA ARG A 151 1.16 12.60 16.69
C ARG A 151 0.46 13.32 15.53
N TYR A 152 1.10 13.42 14.39
CA TYR A 152 0.60 14.02 13.16
C TYR A 152 0.92 13.10 11.99
N VAL A 153 -0.06 12.85 11.14
CA VAL A 153 0.06 12.08 9.91
C VAL A 153 -0.31 13.00 8.75
N LEU A 154 0.63 13.21 7.83
CA LEU A 154 0.41 14.04 6.66
C LEU A 154 0.62 13.18 5.42
N ILE A 155 -0.33 13.22 4.49
CA ILE A 155 -0.30 12.43 3.26
C ILE A 155 -0.52 13.35 2.08
N ASP A 156 0.43 13.31 1.15
CA ASP A 156 0.36 14.01 -0.13
C ASP A 156 -0.14 13.06 -1.22
N GLU A 157 -0.71 13.60 -2.30
CA GLU A 157 -1.28 12.85 -3.43
C GLU A 157 -2.30 11.77 -2.97
N TYR A 158 -3.19 12.16 -2.06
CA TYR A 158 -4.09 11.20 -1.40
C TYR A 158 -5.07 10.52 -2.37
N GLN A 159 -5.40 11.15 -3.51
CA GLN A 159 -6.22 10.57 -4.58
C GLN A 159 -5.58 9.32 -5.21
N ASP A 160 -4.26 9.15 -5.11
CA ASP A 160 -3.51 8.02 -5.67
C ASP A 160 -3.33 6.87 -4.67
N THR A 161 -3.92 6.97 -3.48
CA THR A 161 -3.81 5.92 -2.46
C THR A 161 -4.71 4.73 -2.77
N ASN A 162 -4.18 3.52 -2.55
CA ASN A 162 -4.95 2.29 -2.59
C ASN A 162 -5.55 1.95 -1.20
N HIS A 163 -6.36 0.90 -1.16
CA HIS A 163 -7.05 0.48 0.07
C HIS A 163 -6.10 0.18 1.24
N LEU A 164 -4.97 -0.51 1.00
CA LEU A 164 -4.02 -0.81 2.09
C LEU A 164 -3.31 0.44 2.60
N GLN A 165 -2.97 1.39 1.72
CA GLN A 165 -2.38 2.66 2.11
C GLN A 165 -3.36 3.50 2.93
N TYR A 166 -4.63 3.48 2.56
CA TYR A 166 -5.71 4.07 3.34
C TYR A 166 -5.81 3.42 4.73
N LEU A 167 -5.86 2.09 4.82
CA LEU A 167 -5.92 1.38 6.11
C LEU A 167 -4.71 1.69 6.99
N PHE A 168 -3.51 1.68 6.41
CA PHE A 168 -2.28 2.06 7.11
C PHE A 168 -2.38 3.46 7.70
N ALA A 169 -2.80 4.44 6.90
CA ALA A 169 -2.97 5.83 7.33
C ALA A 169 -4.01 5.97 8.45
N ALA A 170 -5.15 5.29 8.31
CA ALA A 170 -6.22 5.28 9.31
C ALA A 170 -5.76 4.68 10.64
N LEU A 171 -5.04 3.54 10.62
CA LEU A 171 -4.46 2.92 11.82
C LEU A 171 -3.47 3.86 12.50
N MET A 172 -2.56 4.48 11.75
CA MET A 172 -1.57 5.40 12.30
C MET A 172 -2.20 6.64 12.92
N ALA A 173 -3.25 7.17 12.30
CA ALA A 173 -3.92 8.39 12.76
C ALA A 173 -4.94 8.15 13.89
N SER A 174 -5.43 6.92 14.09
CA SER A 174 -6.56 6.65 14.99
C SER A 174 -6.28 7.02 16.46
N GLY A 175 -5.02 7.04 16.88
CA GLY A 175 -4.64 7.41 18.26
C GLY A 175 -4.77 8.90 18.55
N SER A 176 -4.40 9.76 17.60
CA SER A 176 -4.40 11.23 17.80
C SER A 176 -5.48 11.95 16.99
N ARG A 177 -6.02 11.34 15.94
CA ARG A 177 -6.90 11.94 14.91
C ARG A 177 -6.30 13.18 14.21
N ASN A 178 -5.00 13.43 14.39
CA ASN A 178 -4.29 14.53 13.71
C ASN A 178 -3.82 14.05 12.33
N ILE A 179 -4.74 13.98 11.38
CA ILE A 179 -4.46 13.61 9.99
C ILE A 179 -4.70 14.80 9.07
N CYS A 180 -3.79 15.02 8.15
CA CYS A 180 -3.93 15.99 7.07
C CYS A 180 -3.65 15.27 5.74
N VAL A 181 -4.60 15.33 4.83
CA VAL A 181 -4.44 14.79 3.48
C VAL A 181 -4.47 15.94 2.47
N VAL A 182 -3.61 15.84 1.47
CA VAL A 182 -3.55 16.78 0.35
C VAL A 182 -3.73 15.96 -0.92
N GLY A 183 -4.59 16.43 -1.80
CA GLY A 183 -4.85 15.73 -3.07
C GLY A 183 -5.72 16.57 -4.00
N ASP A 184 -5.85 16.09 -5.21
CA ASP A 184 -6.63 16.68 -6.28
C ASP A 184 -7.37 15.55 -7.00
N ASP A 185 -8.68 15.52 -6.89
CA ASP A 185 -9.53 14.47 -7.46
C ASP A 185 -9.49 14.45 -8.99
N ASP A 186 -9.30 15.61 -9.62
CA ASP A 186 -9.14 15.73 -11.08
C ASP A 186 -7.81 15.09 -11.58
N GLN A 187 -6.82 14.90 -10.71
CA GLN A 187 -5.54 14.26 -11.02
C GLN A 187 -5.52 12.75 -10.76
N SER A 188 -6.62 12.12 -10.38
CA SER A 188 -6.70 10.68 -10.09
C SER A 188 -6.61 9.83 -11.36
N ILE A 189 -5.41 9.55 -11.83
CA ILE A 189 -5.14 8.76 -13.05
C ILE A 189 -4.56 7.37 -12.79
N TYR A 190 -4.30 7.00 -11.52
CA TYR A 190 -3.64 5.73 -11.15
C TYR A 190 -4.59 4.60 -10.76
N LYS A 191 -5.86 4.64 -11.19
CA LYS A 191 -6.85 3.57 -10.95
C LYS A 191 -6.34 2.19 -11.40
N PHE A 192 -5.58 2.13 -12.49
CA PHE A 192 -4.97 0.88 -13.00
C PHE A 192 -3.90 0.29 -12.07
N ARG A 193 -3.40 1.06 -11.10
CA ARG A 193 -2.50 0.62 -10.01
C ARG A 193 -3.23 0.34 -8.70
N GLY A 194 -4.56 0.32 -8.72
CA GLY A 194 -5.38 0.08 -7.52
C GLY A 194 -5.68 1.32 -6.70
N ALA A 195 -5.35 2.53 -7.19
CA ALA A 195 -5.78 3.77 -6.55
C ALA A 195 -7.31 3.86 -6.54
N THR A 196 -7.85 4.36 -5.45
CA THR A 196 -9.29 4.47 -5.22
C THR A 196 -9.64 5.92 -4.89
N ILE A 197 -10.22 6.62 -5.87
CA ILE A 197 -10.64 8.02 -5.69
C ILE A 197 -11.63 8.19 -4.54
N GLU A 198 -12.37 7.12 -4.23
CA GLU A 198 -13.29 7.07 -3.09
C GLU A 198 -12.61 7.41 -1.76
N ASN A 199 -11.30 7.17 -1.63
CA ASN A 199 -10.56 7.51 -0.42
C ASN A 199 -10.59 9.03 -0.15
N ILE A 200 -10.37 9.86 -1.18
CA ILE A 200 -10.43 11.32 -1.01
C ILE A 200 -11.88 11.82 -0.93
N LEU A 201 -12.77 11.29 -1.76
CA LEU A 201 -14.18 11.71 -1.80
C LEU A 201 -14.94 11.33 -0.52
N SER A 202 -14.54 10.25 0.18
CA SER A 202 -15.16 9.83 1.43
C SER A 202 -14.47 10.35 2.69
N PHE A 203 -13.39 11.11 2.55
CA PHE A 203 -12.60 11.57 3.71
C PHE A 203 -13.42 12.35 4.72
N GLU A 204 -14.26 13.30 4.27
CA GLU A 204 -15.14 14.10 5.15
C GLU A 204 -16.20 13.25 5.87
N LYS A 205 -16.63 12.12 5.26
CA LYS A 205 -17.56 11.19 5.91
C LYS A 205 -16.89 10.43 7.05
N GLN A 206 -15.59 10.12 6.90
CA GLN A 206 -14.80 9.40 7.90
C GLN A 206 -14.30 10.33 9.01
N TYR A 207 -14.06 11.59 8.67
CA TYR A 207 -13.62 12.65 9.58
C TYR A 207 -14.59 13.84 9.50
N PRO A 208 -15.79 13.75 10.14
CA PRO A 208 -16.81 14.78 10.03
C PRO A 208 -16.39 16.14 10.61
N ASP A 209 -15.35 16.13 11.44
CA ASP A 209 -14.71 17.31 12.03
C ASP A 209 -13.55 17.86 11.20
N ALA A 210 -13.28 17.28 10.01
CA ALA A 210 -12.22 17.75 9.14
C ALA A 210 -12.50 19.13 8.59
N ARG A 211 -11.47 19.98 8.57
CA ARG A 211 -11.52 21.28 7.91
C ARG A 211 -11.01 21.15 6.47
N VAL A 212 -11.88 21.41 5.51
CA VAL A 212 -11.51 21.45 4.10
C VAL A 212 -10.96 22.83 3.75
N ILE A 213 -9.80 22.85 3.10
CA ILE A 213 -9.15 24.06 2.59
C ILE A 213 -8.90 23.85 1.10
N ARG A 214 -9.48 24.69 0.25
CA ARG A 214 -9.25 24.67 -1.19
C ARG A 214 -8.12 25.62 -1.55
N LEU A 215 -7.15 25.12 -2.34
CA LEU A 215 -6.03 25.90 -2.87
C LEU A 215 -6.41 26.33 -4.30
N GLU A 216 -7.03 27.48 -4.45
CA GLU A 216 -7.60 27.95 -5.73
C GLU A 216 -6.55 28.58 -6.65
N GLN A 217 -5.47 29.14 -6.10
CA GLN A 217 -4.43 29.81 -6.89
C GLN A 217 -3.41 28.82 -7.43
N ASN A 218 -3.33 28.70 -8.75
CA ASN A 218 -2.29 27.92 -9.43
C ASN A 218 -1.07 28.80 -9.72
N TYR A 219 0.11 28.34 -9.25
CA TYR A 219 1.40 29.02 -9.43
C TYR A 219 2.30 28.33 -10.46
N ARG A 220 1.85 27.20 -11.06
CA ARG A 220 2.64 26.36 -11.98
C ARG A 220 2.35 26.67 -13.43
N SER A 221 1.07 26.80 -13.78
CA SER A 221 0.59 26.88 -15.16
C SER A 221 -0.11 28.19 -15.44
N THR A 222 -0.02 28.64 -16.71
CA THR A 222 -0.75 29.83 -17.17
C THR A 222 -2.26 29.54 -17.29
N GLY A 223 -3.09 30.60 -17.28
CA GLY A 223 -4.55 30.47 -17.38
C GLY A 223 -5.03 29.72 -18.63
N ASN A 224 -4.32 29.90 -19.79
CA ASN A 224 -4.68 29.19 -21.02
C ASN A 224 -4.48 27.67 -20.93
N ILE A 225 -3.40 27.23 -20.25
CA ILE A 225 -3.12 25.80 -20.00
C ILE A 225 -4.17 25.23 -19.09
N LEU A 226 -4.53 25.95 -18.02
CA LEU A 226 -5.58 25.54 -17.08
C LEU A 226 -6.94 25.43 -17.75
N ALA A 227 -7.30 26.42 -18.58
CA ALA A 227 -8.58 26.41 -19.33
C ALA A 227 -8.66 25.20 -20.28
N ALA A 228 -7.56 24.87 -20.97
CA ALA A 228 -7.51 23.69 -21.83
C ALA A 228 -7.64 22.37 -21.03
N ALA A 229 -6.96 22.24 -19.89
CA ALA A 229 -7.04 21.07 -19.02
C ALA A 229 -8.47 20.89 -18.48
N ASN A 230 -9.07 21.96 -17.95
CA ASN A 230 -10.43 21.92 -17.42
C ASN A 230 -11.47 21.56 -18.48
N ALA A 231 -11.29 22.01 -19.73
CA ALA A 231 -12.16 21.63 -20.85
C ALA A 231 -12.08 20.12 -21.17
N VAL A 232 -10.94 19.48 -20.96
CA VAL A 232 -10.79 18.02 -21.13
C VAL A 232 -11.47 17.25 -19.99
N ILE A 233 -11.33 17.73 -18.75
CA ILE A 233 -11.92 17.09 -17.57
C ILE A 233 -13.45 17.19 -17.55
N ALA A 234 -14.01 18.28 -18.10
CA ALA A 234 -15.46 18.51 -18.17
C ALA A 234 -16.19 17.63 -19.21
N ASN A 235 -15.48 16.89 -20.08
CA ASN A 235 -16.04 15.96 -21.06
C ASN A 235 -16.01 14.52 -20.55
#